data_646dea68a673892b5d544222e138f126
#
_entry.id   646dea68a673892b5d544222e138f126
#
_cell.length_a   1.000
_cell.length_b   1.000
_cell.length_c   1.000
_cell.angle_alpha   90.00
_cell.angle_beta   90.00
_cell.angle_gamma   90.00
#
_symmetry.space_group_name_H-M   'P 1'
#
loop_
_entity.id
_entity.type
_entity.pdbx_description
1 polymer ?
#
loop_
_entity_poly.entity_id
_entity_poly.type
_entity_poly.pdbx_seq_one_letter_code
_entity_poly.pdbx_strand_id
1 'polypeptide(L)'
;PPPWKSGWAYAGYALLLCLLAYIAYRIVHYRVEMRNALHLRELEQAKAEEVNHSKLQFFTNITHELLTPLTIISAAVDELKMITPQNGEYYQIMTSNINRLIRLLQQILEFRKAETGNLKLRVSQGDLASFVRNSVDSFRPLIKKKKMLFSLVCDPQELPAWFDPDKVDKILYNLLSNAAKYNEPGGTVRVELSVIGSGNANLIVRDNGKGLSPEAIKNLFKRFYEGDYRKFNTIGT
;
A
#
# COMPACT_ATOMS: atom_id res chain seq x y z
N PRO A 1 45.26 58.04 -42.28
CA PRO A 1 44.02 57.56 -41.69
C PRO A 1 44.18 57.56 -40.18
N PRO A 2 43.13 57.97 -39.44
CA PRO A 2 43.16 58.07 -38.00
C PRO A 2 43.43 56.66 -37.41
N PRO A 3 44.20 56.50 -36.28
CA PRO A 3 44.66 55.23 -35.76
C PRO A 3 43.57 54.21 -35.41
N TRP A 4 42.32 54.69 -35.14
CA TRP A 4 41.16 53.80 -34.86
C TRP A 4 40.51 53.19 -36.11
N LYS A 5 40.93 53.54 -37.32
CA LYS A 5 40.56 52.95 -38.60
C LYS A 5 41.67 52.11 -39.22
N SER A 6 42.68 51.73 -38.45
CA SER A 6 43.74 50.84 -38.91
C SER A 6 43.27 49.37 -38.85
N GLY A 7 43.84 48.51 -39.72
CA GLY A 7 43.46 47.08 -39.71
C GLY A 7 43.67 46.41 -38.34
N TRP A 8 44.67 46.86 -37.60
CA TRP A 8 44.92 46.40 -36.22
C TRP A 8 43.82 46.80 -35.22
N ALA A 9 43.20 47.99 -35.39
CA ALA A 9 42.10 48.42 -34.56
C ALA A 9 40.84 47.55 -34.79
N TYR A 10 40.54 47.19 -36.02
CA TYR A 10 39.42 46.29 -36.34
C TYR A 10 39.65 44.88 -35.81
N ALA A 11 40.88 44.37 -35.86
CA ALA A 11 41.23 43.10 -35.24
C ALA A 11 41.03 43.14 -33.71
N GLY A 12 41.42 44.27 -33.07
CA GLY A 12 41.20 44.48 -31.62
C GLY A 12 39.70 44.53 -31.25
N TYR A 13 38.88 45.21 -32.07
CA TYR A 13 37.42 45.26 -31.85
C TYR A 13 36.77 43.89 -32.02
N ALA A 14 37.18 43.12 -33.02
CA ALA A 14 36.68 41.76 -33.23
C ALA A 14 37.03 40.85 -32.04
N LEU A 15 38.25 40.96 -31.53
CA LEU A 15 38.72 40.19 -30.38
C LEU A 15 37.94 40.56 -29.10
N LEU A 16 37.66 41.86 -28.88
CA LEU A 16 36.85 42.35 -27.76
C LEU A 16 35.41 41.84 -27.85
N LEU A 17 34.79 41.88 -29.05
CA LEU A 17 33.46 41.33 -29.26
C LEU A 17 33.38 39.83 -28.99
N CYS A 18 34.38 39.07 -29.47
CA CYS A 18 34.47 37.63 -29.17
C CYS A 18 34.58 37.37 -27.67
N LEU A 19 35.43 38.18 -26.96
CA LEU A 19 35.58 38.06 -25.51
C LEU A 19 34.27 38.37 -24.77
N LEU A 20 33.58 39.42 -25.15
CA LEU A 20 32.29 39.78 -24.56
C LEU A 20 31.20 38.71 -24.81
N ALA A 21 31.15 38.18 -26.03
CA ALA A 21 30.27 37.09 -26.39
C ALA A 21 30.57 35.80 -25.56
N TYR A 22 31.83 35.48 -25.40
CA TYR A 22 32.30 34.37 -24.56
C TYR A 22 31.89 34.56 -23.08
N ILE A 23 32.11 35.76 -22.54
CA ILE A 23 31.72 36.08 -21.16
C ILE A 23 30.20 35.96 -21.00
N ALA A 24 29.42 36.54 -21.94
CA ALA A 24 27.96 36.44 -21.92
C ALA A 24 27.50 34.97 -21.96
N TYR A 25 28.07 34.17 -22.85
CA TYR A 25 27.80 32.73 -22.92
C TYR A 25 28.09 32.00 -21.58
N ARG A 26 29.25 32.26 -20.97
CA ARG A 26 29.63 31.70 -19.69
C ARG A 26 28.67 32.07 -18.56
N ILE A 27 28.23 33.33 -18.53
CA ILE A 27 27.28 33.79 -17.51
C ILE A 27 25.91 33.10 -17.70
N VAL A 28 25.44 33.00 -18.94
CA VAL A 28 24.14 32.32 -19.21
C VAL A 28 24.24 30.83 -18.84
N HIS A 29 25.29 30.15 -19.26
CA HIS A 29 25.50 28.76 -18.97
C HIS A 29 25.55 28.50 -17.45
N TYR A 30 26.32 29.28 -16.71
CA TYR A 30 26.41 29.22 -15.26
C TYR A 30 25.06 29.44 -14.58
N ARG A 31 24.27 30.41 -15.07
CA ARG A 31 22.90 30.65 -14.52
C ARG A 31 21.94 29.50 -14.79
N VAL A 32 22.02 28.86 -15.94
CA VAL A 32 21.20 27.68 -16.25
C VAL A 32 21.57 26.51 -15.36
N GLU A 33 22.84 26.22 -15.19
CA GLU A 33 23.32 25.15 -14.30
C GLU A 33 22.88 25.38 -12.85
N MET A 34 23.04 26.61 -12.35
CA MET A 34 22.59 26.96 -11.00
C MET A 34 21.07 26.80 -10.82
N ARG A 35 20.27 27.22 -11.80
CA ARG A 35 18.82 27.03 -11.76
C ARG A 35 18.44 25.55 -11.74
N ASN A 36 19.07 24.75 -12.59
CA ASN A 36 18.80 23.30 -12.63
C ASN A 36 19.20 22.62 -11.32
N ALA A 37 20.32 23.00 -10.72
CA ALA A 37 20.77 22.47 -9.44
C ALA A 37 19.83 22.87 -8.28
N LEU A 38 19.33 24.10 -8.26
CA LEU A 38 18.35 24.55 -7.28
C LEU A 38 17.02 23.79 -7.45
N HIS A 39 16.51 23.68 -8.66
CA HIS A 39 15.28 22.96 -8.94
C HIS A 39 15.36 21.48 -8.55
N LEU A 40 16.50 20.83 -8.80
CA LEU A 40 16.72 19.46 -8.38
C LEU A 40 16.68 19.32 -6.84
N ARG A 41 17.32 20.24 -6.11
CA ARG A 41 17.29 20.27 -4.64
C ARG A 41 15.88 20.49 -4.10
N GLU A 42 15.11 21.40 -4.69
CA GLU A 42 13.71 21.64 -4.32
C GLU A 42 12.85 20.37 -4.51
N LEU A 43 13.04 19.66 -5.62
CA LEU A 43 12.34 18.40 -5.87
C LEU A 43 12.75 17.30 -4.88
N GLU A 44 14.02 17.21 -4.52
CA GLU A 44 14.52 16.26 -3.53
C GLU A 44 13.95 16.57 -2.13
N GLN A 45 13.93 17.85 -1.74
CA GLN A 45 13.34 18.29 -0.47
C GLN A 45 11.84 18.02 -0.43
N ALA A 46 11.09 18.37 -1.48
CA ALA A 46 9.66 18.12 -1.56
C ALA A 46 9.33 16.62 -1.45
N LYS A 47 10.13 15.75 -2.12
CA LYS A 47 9.99 14.30 -1.97
C LYS A 47 10.31 13.81 -0.56
N ALA A 48 11.34 14.34 0.08
CA ALA A 48 11.70 13.98 1.43
C ALA A 48 10.62 14.40 2.44
N GLU A 49 10.02 15.58 2.27
CA GLU A 49 8.90 16.06 3.09
C GLU A 49 7.64 15.22 2.89
N GLU A 50 7.29 14.87 1.63
CA GLU A 50 6.15 13.99 1.33
C GLU A 50 6.31 12.62 1.99
N VAL A 51 7.50 12.02 1.89
CA VAL A 51 7.81 10.74 2.54
C VAL A 51 7.74 10.85 4.06
N ASN A 52 8.24 11.94 4.64
CA ASN A 52 8.22 12.15 6.09
C ASN A 52 6.79 12.37 6.60
N HIS A 53 5.98 13.17 5.89
CA HIS A 53 4.57 13.37 6.21
C HIS A 53 3.78 12.05 6.15
N SER A 54 3.97 11.27 5.09
CA SER A 54 3.35 9.96 4.93
C SER A 54 3.74 8.99 6.06
N LYS A 55 5.01 9.01 6.50
CA LYS A 55 5.48 8.23 7.66
C LYS A 55 4.78 8.63 8.95
N LEU A 56 4.66 9.93 9.22
CA LEU A 56 4.00 10.43 10.43
C LEU A 56 2.52 10.03 10.45
N GLN A 57 1.82 10.18 9.34
CA GLN A 57 0.42 9.79 9.21
C GLN A 57 0.24 8.29 9.42
N PHE A 58 1.10 7.46 8.85
CA PHE A 58 1.13 6.01 9.05
C PHE A 58 1.31 5.64 10.54
N PHE A 59 2.29 6.24 11.23
CA PHE A 59 2.49 5.97 12.67
C PHE A 59 1.29 6.40 13.50
N THR A 60 0.69 7.54 13.19
CA THR A 60 -0.51 8.03 13.90
C THR A 60 -1.67 7.04 13.73
N ASN A 61 -1.91 6.58 12.51
CA ASN A 61 -3.00 5.66 12.20
C ASN A 61 -2.80 4.29 12.85
N ILE A 62 -1.57 3.75 12.80
CA ILE A 62 -1.24 2.50 13.48
C ILE A 62 -1.43 2.63 14.98
N THR A 63 -1.00 3.74 15.58
CA THR A 63 -1.17 3.98 17.02
C THR A 63 -2.66 3.94 17.39
N HIS A 64 -3.52 4.59 16.62
CA HIS A 64 -4.97 4.54 16.83
C HIS A 64 -5.55 3.13 16.65
N GLU A 65 -5.09 2.40 15.63
CA GLU A 65 -5.57 1.02 15.39
C GLU A 65 -5.07 0.01 16.41
N LEU A 66 -3.95 0.26 17.07
CA LEU A 66 -3.45 -0.54 18.18
C LEU A 66 -4.11 -0.16 19.52
N LEU A 67 -4.39 1.13 19.72
CA LEU A 67 -5.00 1.62 20.96
C LEU A 67 -6.41 1.05 21.16
N THR A 68 -7.21 0.99 20.09
CA THR A 68 -8.59 0.51 20.15
C THR A 68 -8.70 -0.92 20.70
N PRO A 69 -8.03 -1.97 20.14
CA PRO A 69 -8.10 -3.32 20.69
C PRO A 69 -7.48 -3.41 22.08
N LEU A 70 -6.45 -2.61 22.39
CA LEU A 70 -5.85 -2.59 23.73
C LEU A 70 -6.83 -2.04 24.78
N THR A 71 -7.57 -1.00 24.44
CA THR A 71 -8.60 -0.43 25.32
C THR A 71 -9.72 -1.45 25.58
N ILE A 72 -10.16 -2.18 24.55
CA ILE A 72 -11.20 -3.21 24.69
C ILE A 72 -10.69 -4.38 25.57
N ILE A 73 -9.43 -4.79 25.39
CA ILE A 73 -8.81 -5.83 26.23
C ILE A 73 -8.74 -5.34 27.68
N SER A 74 -8.32 -4.10 27.92
CA SER A 74 -8.24 -3.51 29.24
C SER A 74 -9.59 -3.50 29.94
N ALA A 75 -10.64 -3.04 29.22
CA ALA A 75 -12.00 -3.03 29.75
C ALA A 75 -12.50 -4.44 30.09
N ALA A 76 -12.25 -5.43 29.22
CA ALA A 76 -12.62 -6.82 29.48
C ALA A 76 -11.88 -7.42 30.68
N VAL A 77 -10.62 -7.08 30.88
CA VAL A 77 -9.83 -7.50 32.06
C VAL A 77 -10.39 -6.87 33.35
N ASP A 78 -10.76 -5.59 33.31
CA ASP A 78 -11.30 -4.89 34.48
C ASP A 78 -12.69 -5.46 34.86
N GLU A 79 -13.49 -5.84 33.90
CA GLU A 79 -14.79 -6.48 34.11
C GLU A 79 -14.65 -7.92 34.64
N LEU A 80 -13.67 -8.67 34.17
CA LEU A 80 -13.32 -10.01 34.69
C LEU A 80 -12.90 -9.98 36.16
N LYS A 81 -12.33 -8.91 36.65
CA LYS A 81 -12.02 -8.74 38.07
C LYS A 81 -13.27 -8.58 38.95
N MET A 82 -14.41 -8.19 38.34
CA MET A 82 -15.67 -7.97 39.06
C MET A 82 -16.63 -9.16 38.96
N ILE A 83 -16.46 -10.07 37.99
CA ILE A 83 -17.41 -11.12 37.65
C ILE A 83 -16.72 -12.48 37.68
N THR A 84 -17.42 -13.49 38.21
CA THR A 84 -16.95 -14.89 38.36
C THR A 84 -16.52 -15.55 37.03
N PRO A 85 -15.67 -16.57 37.04
CA PRO A 85 -14.92 -17.14 35.89
C PRO A 85 -15.75 -17.87 34.80
N GLN A 86 -17.06 -17.76 34.77
CA GLN A 86 -17.93 -18.52 33.86
C GLN A 86 -18.27 -17.80 32.53
N ASN A 87 -17.78 -16.57 32.28
CA ASN A 87 -18.17 -15.82 31.10
C ASN A 87 -17.20 -16.01 29.92
N GLY A 88 -17.40 -17.09 29.16
CA GLY A 88 -16.64 -17.39 27.94
C GLY A 88 -16.66 -16.27 26.87
N GLU A 89 -17.63 -15.35 26.89
CA GLU A 89 -17.76 -14.25 25.95
C GLU A 89 -16.60 -13.23 26.10
N TYR A 90 -16.23 -12.85 27.33
CA TYR A 90 -15.12 -11.92 27.56
C TYR A 90 -13.78 -12.51 27.10
N TYR A 91 -13.55 -13.80 27.32
CA TYR A 91 -12.36 -14.49 26.80
C TYR A 91 -12.31 -14.48 25.28
N GLN A 92 -13.46 -14.64 24.61
CA GLN A 92 -13.53 -14.56 23.14
C GLN A 92 -13.22 -13.14 22.63
N ILE A 93 -13.76 -12.11 23.29
CA ILE A 93 -13.47 -10.71 22.97
C ILE A 93 -11.98 -10.42 23.12
N MET A 94 -11.37 -10.81 24.24
CA MET A 94 -9.94 -10.63 24.50
C MET A 94 -9.10 -11.32 23.42
N THR A 95 -9.35 -12.59 23.15
CA THR A 95 -8.61 -13.39 22.16
C THR A 95 -8.75 -12.79 20.77
N SER A 96 -9.94 -12.32 20.40
CA SER A 96 -10.16 -11.68 19.11
C SER A 96 -9.34 -10.39 18.95
N ASN A 97 -9.28 -9.56 20.01
CA ASN A 97 -8.52 -8.30 19.97
C ASN A 97 -7.00 -8.53 20.04
N ILE A 98 -6.54 -9.52 20.80
CA ILE A 98 -5.13 -9.94 20.80
C ILE A 98 -4.71 -10.41 19.40
N ASN A 99 -5.51 -11.26 18.75
CA ASN A 99 -5.24 -11.72 17.39
C ASN A 99 -5.26 -10.59 16.36
N ARG A 100 -6.10 -9.57 16.55
CA ARG A 100 -6.10 -8.36 15.71
C ARG A 100 -4.80 -7.57 15.90
N LEU A 101 -4.34 -7.40 17.13
CA LEU A 101 -3.09 -6.72 17.45
C LEU A 101 -1.88 -7.43 16.85
N ILE A 102 -1.80 -8.75 17.00
CA ILE A 102 -0.72 -9.57 16.43
C ILE A 102 -0.66 -9.38 14.90
N ARG A 103 -1.82 -9.42 14.23
CA ARG A 103 -1.87 -9.19 12.77
C ARG A 103 -1.37 -7.82 12.37
N LEU A 104 -1.76 -6.76 13.09
CA LEU A 104 -1.28 -5.40 12.82
C LEU A 104 0.23 -5.29 13.00
N LEU A 105 0.78 -5.87 14.07
CA LEU A 105 2.23 -5.91 14.30
C LEU A 105 2.96 -6.67 13.19
N GLN A 106 2.43 -7.80 12.74
CA GLN A 106 2.99 -8.56 11.64
C GLN A 106 2.99 -7.77 10.34
N GLN A 107 1.91 -7.02 10.04
CA GLN A 107 1.84 -6.13 8.87
C GLN A 107 2.92 -5.04 8.91
N ILE A 108 3.15 -4.43 10.09
CA ILE A 108 4.21 -3.43 10.26
C ILE A 108 5.59 -4.05 10.02
N LEU A 109 5.86 -5.23 10.59
CA LEU A 109 7.14 -5.91 10.41
C LEU A 109 7.39 -6.33 8.96
N GLU A 110 6.36 -6.80 8.26
CA GLU A 110 6.47 -7.13 6.84
C GLU A 110 6.69 -5.88 5.98
N PHE A 111 5.98 -4.80 6.28
CA PHE A 111 6.20 -3.52 5.64
C PHE A 111 7.67 -3.07 5.79
N ARG A 112 8.23 -3.14 7.01
CA ARG A 112 9.64 -2.84 7.26
C ARG A 112 10.58 -3.73 6.45
N LYS A 113 10.31 -5.04 6.38
CA LYS A 113 11.11 -5.97 5.56
C LYS A 113 11.04 -5.63 4.07
N ALA A 114 9.88 -5.19 3.58
CA ALA A 114 9.71 -4.75 2.20
C ALA A 114 10.48 -3.45 1.92
N GLU A 115 10.44 -2.46 2.82
CA GLU A 115 11.19 -1.20 2.67
C GLU A 115 12.71 -1.41 2.63
N THR A 116 13.21 -2.35 3.43
CA THR A 116 14.66 -2.66 3.49
C THR A 116 15.12 -3.65 2.43
N GLY A 117 14.25 -4.08 1.51
CA GLY A 117 14.58 -5.09 0.48
C GLY A 117 14.79 -6.51 1.03
N ASN A 118 14.48 -6.73 2.30
CA ASN A 118 14.69 -8.01 2.99
C ASN A 118 13.48 -8.97 2.89
N LEU A 119 12.46 -8.63 2.10
CA LEU A 119 11.32 -9.50 1.86
C LEU A 119 11.73 -10.62 0.91
N LYS A 120 11.90 -11.82 1.44
CA LYS A 120 12.25 -13.02 0.65
C LYS A 120 10.98 -13.84 0.37
N LEU A 121 10.83 -14.32 -0.86
CA LEU A 121 9.82 -15.31 -1.22
C LEU A 121 10.32 -16.71 -0.82
N ARG A 122 9.41 -17.50 -0.23
CA ARG A 122 9.63 -18.91 0.13
C ARG A 122 8.72 -19.78 -0.74
N VAL A 123 9.17 -20.03 -1.96
CA VAL A 123 8.39 -20.75 -2.95
C VAL A 123 8.47 -22.25 -2.72
N SER A 124 7.33 -22.92 -2.73
CA SER A 124 7.22 -24.38 -2.66
C SER A 124 6.27 -24.89 -3.73
N GLN A 125 6.45 -26.13 -4.16
CA GLN A 125 5.54 -26.80 -5.08
C GLN A 125 4.29 -27.25 -4.35
N GLY A 126 3.11 -27.02 -4.93
CA GLY A 126 1.84 -27.43 -4.35
C GLY A 126 0.67 -27.29 -5.34
N ASP A 127 -0.50 -27.78 -4.97
CA ASP A 127 -1.73 -27.56 -5.73
C ASP A 127 -2.35 -26.23 -5.31
N LEU A 128 -2.20 -25.21 -6.16
CA LEU A 128 -2.71 -23.85 -5.91
C LEU A 128 -4.24 -23.83 -5.81
N ALA A 129 -4.95 -24.69 -6.57
CA ALA A 129 -6.41 -24.73 -6.53
C ALA A 129 -6.93 -25.28 -5.19
N SER A 130 -6.33 -26.33 -4.67
CA SER A 130 -6.64 -26.86 -3.34
C SER A 130 -6.27 -25.88 -2.23
N PHE A 131 -5.13 -25.20 -2.37
CA PHE A 131 -4.70 -24.17 -1.42
C PHE A 131 -5.71 -23.02 -1.35
N VAL A 132 -6.14 -22.48 -2.49
CA VAL A 132 -7.15 -21.41 -2.57
C VAL A 132 -8.48 -21.85 -1.96
N ARG A 133 -8.95 -23.08 -2.26
CA ARG A 133 -10.17 -23.63 -1.62
C ARG A 133 -10.08 -23.62 -0.11
N ASN A 134 -9.01 -24.16 0.45
CA ASN A 134 -8.81 -24.25 1.90
C ASN A 134 -8.73 -22.87 2.57
N SER A 135 -7.97 -21.93 1.98
CA SER A 135 -7.87 -20.55 2.47
C SER A 135 -9.23 -19.85 2.46
N VAL A 136 -9.99 -20.00 1.39
CA VAL A 136 -11.32 -19.40 1.24
C VAL A 136 -12.33 -19.99 2.21
N ASP A 137 -12.26 -21.29 2.49
CA ASP A 137 -13.18 -21.95 3.43
C ASP A 137 -13.10 -21.38 4.85
N SER A 138 -11.96 -20.85 5.24
CA SER A 138 -11.78 -20.16 6.53
C SER A 138 -12.66 -18.90 6.67
N PHE A 139 -13.11 -18.30 5.56
CA PHE A 139 -13.98 -17.12 5.53
C PHE A 139 -15.48 -17.44 5.51
N ARG A 140 -15.88 -18.70 5.26
CA ARG A 140 -17.31 -19.10 5.20
C ARG A 140 -18.10 -18.70 6.43
N PRO A 141 -17.60 -18.84 7.69
CA PRO A 141 -18.33 -18.40 8.87
C PRO A 141 -18.63 -16.89 8.88
N LEU A 142 -17.66 -16.07 8.47
CA LEU A 142 -17.81 -14.61 8.39
C LEU A 142 -18.85 -14.22 7.33
N ILE A 143 -18.77 -14.83 6.16
CA ILE A 143 -19.69 -14.60 5.04
C ILE A 143 -21.11 -14.99 5.44
N LYS A 144 -21.29 -16.13 6.09
CA LYS A 144 -22.58 -16.61 6.62
C LYS A 144 -23.15 -15.67 7.68
N LYS A 145 -22.30 -15.20 8.61
CA LYS A 145 -22.72 -14.23 9.65
C LYS A 145 -23.26 -12.94 9.03
N LYS A 146 -22.68 -12.48 7.93
CA LYS A 146 -23.12 -11.29 7.18
C LYS A 146 -24.24 -11.57 6.17
N LYS A 147 -24.75 -12.79 6.08
CA LYS A 147 -25.79 -13.24 5.14
C LYS A 147 -25.43 -12.95 3.67
N MET A 148 -24.15 -12.99 3.33
CA MET A 148 -23.67 -12.74 1.98
C MET A 148 -23.71 -14.00 1.12
N LEU A 149 -23.88 -13.83 -0.18
CA LEU A 149 -23.76 -14.91 -1.15
C LEU A 149 -22.29 -15.10 -1.53
N PHE A 150 -21.83 -16.34 -1.54
CA PHE A 150 -20.45 -16.67 -1.84
C PHE A 150 -20.36 -17.74 -2.93
N SER A 151 -19.46 -17.53 -3.89
CA SER A 151 -19.12 -18.53 -4.92
C SER A 151 -17.61 -18.63 -5.12
N LEU A 152 -17.12 -19.86 -5.32
CA LEU A 152 -15.75 -20.16 -5.66
C LEU A 152 -15.72 -21.02 -6.92
N VAL A 153 -14.95 -20.61 -7.91
CA VAL A 153 -14.72 -21.33 -9.16
C VAL A 153 -13.22 -21.52 -9.35
N CYS A 154 -12.77 -22.76 -9.46
CA CYS A 154 -11.40 -23.11 -9.82
C CYS A 154 -11.42 -23.87 -11.13
N ASP A 155 -10.76 -23.34 -12.15
CA ASP A 155 -10.60 -23.96 -13.44
C ASP A 155 -9.14 -23.81 -13.93
N PRO A 156 -8.34 -24.89 -13.91
CA PRO A 156 -8.68 -26.29 -13.57
C PRO A 156 -8.93 -26.56 -12.09
N GLN A 157 -9.51 -27.72 -11.79
CA GLN A 157 -9.79 -28.16 -10.41
C GLN A 157 -8.52 -28.47 -9.61
N GLU A 158 -7.45 -28.88 -10.28
CA GLU A 158 -6.10 -29.08 -9.72
C GLU A 158 -5.12 -28.23 -10.54
N LEU A 159 -4.31 -27.45 -9.84
CA LEU A 159 -3.32 -26.56 -10.46
C LEU A 159 -1.97 -26.70 -9.77
N PRO A 160 -1.13 -27.67 -10.19
CA PRO A 160 0.24 -27.76 -9.68
C PRO A 160 1.03 -26.51 -10.05
N ALA A 161 1.56 -25.81 -9.05
CA ALA A 161 2.26 -24.56 -9.23
C ALA A 161 3.37 -24.39 -8.19
N TRP A 162 4.31 -23.48 -8.48
CA TRP A 162 5.30 -23.01 -7.53
C TRP A 162 4.83 -21.65 -6.98
N PHE A 163 4.54 -21.57 -5.69
CA PHE A 163 4.08 -20.35 -5.05
C PHE A 163 4.55 -20.27 -3.59
N ASP A 164 4.47 -19.09 -3.01
CA ASP A 164 4.70 -18.87 -1.59
C ASP A 164 3.33 -18.93 -0.87
N PRO A 165 3.04 -20.01 -0.12
CA PRO A 165 1.73 -20.18 0.53
C PRO A 165 1.39 -19.05 1.51
N ASP A 166 2.39 -18.55 2.26
CA ASP A 166 2.19 -17.48 3.24
C ASP A 166 1.79 -16.17 2.54
N LYS A 167 2.38 -15.87 1.40
CA LYS A 167 2.06 -14.65 0.63
C LYS A 167 0.72 -14.74 -0.06
N VAL A 168 0.40 -15.90 -0.67
CA VAL A 168 -0.91 -16.11 -1.31
C VAL A 168 -2.03 -16.05 -0.27
N ASP A 169 -1.85 -16.69 0.90
CA ASP A 169 -2.84 -16.62 1.99
C ASP A 169 -3.08 -15.18 2.46
N LYS A 170 -2.03 -14.39 2.66
CA LYS A 170 -2.14 -12.97 3.04
C LYS A 170 -2.86 -12.12 2.00
N ILE A 171 -2.60 -12.36 0.71
CA ILE A 171 -3.29 -11.66 -0.38
C ILE A 171 -4.78 -12.00 -0.35
N LEU A 172 -5.12 -13.30 -0.29
CA LEU A 172 -6.50 -13.76 -0.22
C LEU A 172 -7.21 -13.21 1.02
N TYR A 173 -6.56 -13.30 2.19
CA TYR A 173 -7.11 -12.75 3.43
C TYR A 173 -7.45 -11.28 3.29
N ASN A 174 -6.54 -10.46 2.77
CA ASN A 174 -6.76 -9.03 2.60
C ASN A 174 -7.91 -8.74 1.63
N LEU A 175 -7.97 -9.42 0.49
CA LEU A 175 -9.02 -9.22 -0.50
C LEU A 175 -10.39 -9.66 0.03
N LEU A 176 -10.48 -10.84 0.65
CA LEU A 176 -11.74 -11.37 1.19
C LEU A 176 -12.22 -10.57 2.42
N SER A 177 -11.29 -10.15 3.27
CA SER A 177 -11.60 -9.28 4.41
C SER A 177 -12.16 -7.93 3.94
N ASN A 178 -11.56 -7.34 2.90
CA ASN A 178 -12.07 -6.12 2.30
C ASN A 178 -13.44 -6.32 1.65
N ALA A 179 -13.60 -7.37 0.85
CA ALA A 179 -14.89 -7.73 0.27
C ALA A 179 -15.98 -7.90 1.32
N ALA A 180 -15.69 -8.57 2.44
CA ALA A 180 -16.63 -8.71 3.54
C ALA A 180 -16.87 -7.42 4.32
N LYS A 181 -15.86 -6.53 4.45
CA LYS A 181 -15.95 -5.27 5.21
C LYS A 181 -16.75 -4.20 4.48
N TYR A 182 -16.52 -4.07 3.18
CA TYR A 182 -17.08 -2.96 2.38
C TYR A 182 -18.33 -3.34 1.60
N ASN A 183 -18.83 -4.56 1.81
CA ASN A 183 -20.08 -5.03 1.24
C ASN A 183 -21.26 -4.88 2.21
N GLU A 184 -22.46 -4.72 1.64
CA GLU A 184 -23.69 -4.68 2.41
C GLU A 184 -24.14 -6.09 2.82
N PRO A 185 -24.93 -6.26 3.90
CA PRO A 185 -25.58 -7.53 4.21
C PRO A 185 -26.41 -8.04 3.00
N GLY A 186 -26.24 -9.30 2.63
CA GLY A 186 -26.88 -9.87 1.44
C GLY A 186 -26.11 -9.64 0.13
N GLY A 187 -24.99 -8.94 0.16
CA GLY A 187 -24.13 -8.76 -1.01
C GLY A 187 -23.46 -10.05 -1.48
N THR A 188 -22.71 -9.96 -2.57
CA THR A 188 -22.06 -11.11 -3.22
C THR A 188 -20.54 -11.00 -3.18
N VAL A 189 -19.87 -12.14 -2.95
CA VAL A 189 -18.42 -12.28 -3.10
C VAL A 189 -18.14 -13.50 -3.98
N ARG A 190 -17.35 -13.32 -5.02
CA ARG A 190 -16.97 -14.38 -5.94
C ARG A 190 -15.45 -14.45 -6.04
N VAL A 191 -14.91 -15.66 -5.90
CA VAL A 191 -13.50 -15.98 -6.10
C VAL A 191 -13.37 -16.86 -7.31
N GLU A 192 -12.47 -16.50 -8.23
CA GLU A 192 -12.20 -17.24 -9.45
C GLU A 192 -10.69 -17.49 -9.56
N LEU A 193 -10.30 -18.75 -9.73
CA LEU A 193 -8.95 -19.15 -10.09
C LEU A 193 -8.98 -19.74 -11.49
N SER A 194 -8.18 -19.21 -12.40
CA SER A 194 -8.07 -19.68 -13.80
C SER A 194 -6.63 -19.61 -14.28
N VAL A 195 -6.33 -20.32 -15.36
CA VAL A 195 -5.03 -20.27 -16.03
C VAL A 195 -5.11 -19.34 -17.24
N ILE A 196 -4.11 -18.46 -17.37
CA ILE A 196 -3.98 -17.55 -18.52
C ILE A 196 -2.70 -17.88 -19.27
N GLY A 197 -2.83 -18.18 -20.57
CA GLY A 197 -1.67 -18.50 -21.41
C GLY A 197 -0.90 -19.72 -20.94
N SER A 198 0.40 -19.76 -21.21
CA SER A 198 1.26 -20.89 -20.89
C SER A 198 2.00 -20.69 -19.54
N GLY A 199 1.28 -20.73 -18.42
CA GLY A 199 1.95 -20.80 -17.12
C GLY A 199 1.63 -19.72 -16.10
N ASN A 200 0.66 -18.83 -16.36
CA ASN A 200 0.20 -17.82 -15.39
C ASN A 200 -1.14 -18.23 -14.80
N ALA A 201 -1.25 -18.17 -13.47
CA ALA A 201 -2.53 -18.28 -12.77
C ALA A 201 -3.14 -16.90 -12.55
N ASN A 202 -4.44 -16.78 -12.79
CA ASN A 202 -5.22 -15.59 -12.49
C ASN A 202 -6.16 -15.87 -11.33
N LEU A 203 -5.99 -15.11 -10.23
CA LEU A 203 -6.82 -15.19 -9.04
C LEU A 203 -7.61 -13.89 -8.91
N ILE A 204 -8.93 -13.98 -9.06
CA ILE A 204 -9.84 -12.84 -9.05
C ILE A 204 -10.74 -12.94 -7.84
N VAL A 205 -10.85 -11.85 -7.08
CA VAL A 205 -11.87 -11.68 -6.03
C VAL A 205 -12.76 -10.52 -6.46
N ARG A 206 -14.05 -10.80 -6.62
CA ARG A 206 -15.09 -9.82 -6.98
C ARG A 206 -16.09 -9.68 -5.86
N ASP A 207 -16.45 -8.46 -5.57
CA ASP A 207 -17.57 -8.12 -4.69
C ASP A 207 -18.50 -7.10 -5.38
N ASN A 208 -19.71 -6.96 -4.87
CA ASN A 208 -20.67 -5.94 -5.31
C ASN A 208 -20.89 -4.86 -4.25
N GLY A 209 -19.86 -4.58 -3.45
CA GLY A 209 -19.89 -3.54 -2.44
C GLY A 209 -19.88 -2.12 -3.03
N LYS A 210 -19.55 -1.14 -2.19
CA LYS A 210 -19.60 0.30 -2.54
C LYS A 210 -18.61 0.69 -3.65
N GLY A 211 -17.67 -0.17 -4.00
CA GLY A 211 -16.64 0.09 -4.98
C GLY A 211 -15.64 1.17 -4.55
N LEU A 212 -14.80 1.59 -5.48
CA LEU A 212 -13.74 2.57 -5.29
C LEU A 212 -13.98 3.79 -6.19
N SER A 213 -13.74 5.00 -5.69
CA SER A 213 -13.75 6.19 -6.54
C SER A 213 -12.61 6.15 -7.57
N PRO A 214 -12.71 6.82 -8.72
CA PRO A 214 -11.64 6.88 -9.70
C PRO A 214 -10.31 7.37 -9.12
N GLU A 215 -10.37 8.30 -8.18
CA GLU A 215 -9.21 8.81 -7.45
C GLU A 215 -8.61 7.74 -6.53
N ALA A 216 -9.44 7.00 -5.81
CA ALA A 216 -9.01 5.90 -4.95
C ALA A 216 -8.36 4.77 -5.76
N ILE A 217 -8.90 4.42 -6.93
CA ILE A 217 -8.29 3.43 -7.84
C ILE A 217 -6.90 3.88 -8.28
N LYS A 218 -6.74 5.15 -8.69
CA LYS A 218 -5.47 5.71 -9.14
C LYS A 218 -4.38 5.69 -8.04
N ASN A 219 -4.80 5.76 -6.79
CA ASN A 219 -3.91 5.85 -5.63
C ASN A 219 -3.84 4.55 -4.81
N LEU A 220 -4.57 3.50 -5.19
CA LEU A 220 -4.77 2.27 -4.41
C LEU A 220 -3.45 1.60 -3.96
N PHE A 221 -2.43 1.64 -4.81
CA PHE A 221 -1.11 1.05 -4.54
C PHE A 221 -0.08 2.08 -4.11
N LYS A 222 -0.47 3.35 -3.89
CA LYS A 222 0.44 4.31 -3.29
C LYS A 222 0.62 3.98 -1.81
N ARG A 223 1.86 4.10 -1.34
CA ARG A 223 2.20 3.88 0.06
C ARG A 223 1.43 4.86 0.94
N PHE A 224 0.86 4.35 2.04
CA PHE A 224 0.12 5.15 3.03
C PHE A 224 -1.12 5.88 2.50
N TYR A 225 -1.61 5.50 1.32
CA TYR A 225 -2.87 6.05 0.84
C TYR A 225 -4.03 5.45 1.62
N GLU A 226 -4.68 6.28 2.39
CA GLU A 226 -5.95 6.00 3.03
C GLU A 226 -7.04 6.71 2.25
N GLY A 227 -7.81 5.95 1.45
CA GLY A 227 -8.98 6.51 0.79
C GLY A 227 -10.01 7.02 1.81
N ASP A 228 -10.98 7.82 1.38
CA ASP A 228 -12.04 8.43 2.20
C ASP A 228 -12.94 7.43 2.97
N TYR A 229 -12.65 6.15 2.91
CA TYR A 229 -13.45 5.07 3.51
C TYR A 229 -13.56 5.12 5.02
N ARG A 230 -12.59 5.71 5.72
CA ARG A 230 -12.65 5.83 7.19
C ARG A 230 -13.70 6.82 7.66
N LYS A 231 -14.02 7.83 6.87
CA LYS A 231 -15.07 8.81 7.20
C LYS A 231 -16.46 8.20 7.31
N PHE A 232 -16.69 7.04 6.68
CA PHE A 232 -17.97 6.35 6.70
C PHE A 232 -18.11 5.24 7.75
N ASN A 233 -17.00 4.86 8.43
CA ASN A 233 -17.01 3.77 9.42
C ASN A 233 -16.96 4.26 10.88
N THR A 234 -17.18 5.54 11.14
CA THR A 234 -17.24 6.10 12.52
C THR A 234 -18.63 5.96 13.15
N ILE A 235 -19.56 5.27 12.51
CA ILE A 235 -20.88 4.98 13.08
C ILE A 235 -21.05 3.46 13.08
N GLY A 236 -20.84 2.84 14.24
CA GLY A 236 -21.32 1.50 14.54
C GLY A 236 -20.26 0.41 14.70
N THR A 237 -19.72 0.30 15.85
CA THR A 237 -19.49 -0.95 16.61
C THR A 237 -20.00 -0.77 18.00
#